data_033c5d8a49b9adc5808eb538dc25b47d
#
_entry.id   033c5d8a49b9adc5808eb538dc25b47d
#
_cell.length_a   1.000
_cell.length_b   1.000
_cell.length_c   1.000
_cell.angle_alpha   90.00
_cell.angle_beta   90.00
_cell.angle_gamma   90.00
#
_symmetry.space_group_name_H-M   'P 1'
#
loop_
_entity.id
_entity.type
_entity.pdbx_description
1 polymer ?
#
loop_
_entity_poly.entity_id
_entity_poly.type
_entity_poly.pdbx_seq_one_letter_code
_entity_poly.pdbx_strand_id
1 'polypeptide(L)'
;HKEYRRQRQMCIRDSKYAKGEGISHPLGYEMKLQEPLDFYSVTDHGFYMGMIQAYADTSTDISKQDFAKPFHNLNRPENLTADSTAERANIFSSVLAQTIINPQPWWHINTMKAYFTKNIQLALASFDYDVHKSAWEDIVRSANEHNDPGNFTAFIGYEFTTSTDTEGGNLHRNVLFNSSKAPIRPWTRIDSINPED
;
A
#
# COMPACT_ATOMS: atom_id res chain seq x y z
N HIS A 1 17.67 2.83 2.38
CA HIS A 1 17.89 1.61 3.18
C HIS A 1 17.02 1.51 4.46
N LYS A 2 16.47 2.59 5.03
CA LYS A 2 15.57 2.54 6.19
C LYS A 2 14.11 2.26 5.80
N GLU A 3 13.69 2.68 4.64
CA GLU A 3 12.37 2.49 4.06
C GLU A 3 12.02 1.01 3.88
N TYR A 4 12.91 0.28 3.24
CA TYR A 4 12.76 -1.17 3.00
C TYR A 4 12.54 -1.96 4.30
N ARG A 5 13.05 -1.47 5.42
CA ARG A 5 12.87 -2.13 6.72
C ARG A 5 11.46 -1.98 7.29
N ARG A 6 10.71 -0.92 6.93
CA ARG A 6 9.37 -0.68 7.51
C ARG A 6 8.30 -1.56 6.87
N GLN A 7 8.24 -1.65 5.54
CA GLN A 7 7.31 -2.55 4.86
C GLN A 7 7.56 -3.99 5.30
N ARG A 8 8.81 -4.42 5.27
CA ARG A 8 9.20 -5.75 5.75
C ARG A 8 8.82 -5.98 7.22
N GLN A 9 8.97 -4.98 8.10
CA GLN A 9 8.57 -5.11 9.50
C GLN A 9 7.05 -5.26 9.65
N MET A 10 6.25 -4.60 8.82
CA MET A 10 4.79 -4.78 8.80
C MET A 10 4.44 -6.22 8.41
N CYS A 11 4.92 -6.69 7.27
CA CYS A 11 4.67 -8.06 6.82
C CYS A 11 5.14 -9.13 7.81
N ILE A 12 6.29 -8.91 8.50
CA ILE A 12 6.78 -9.82 9.55
C ILE A 12 5.83 -9.81 10.75
N ARG A 13 5.33 -8.64 11.16
CA ARG A 13 4.38 -8.54 12.27
C ARG A 13 3.06 -9.23 11.95
N ASP A 14 2.55 -9.04 10.73
CA ASP A 14 1.33 -9.68 10.27
C ASP A 14 1.48 -11.20 10.24
N SER A 15 2.62 -11.71 9.77
CA SER A 15 2.95 -13.13 9.79
C SER A 15 3.03 -13.71 11.19
N LYS A 16 3.66 -12.99 12.11
CA LYS A 16 3.74 -13.38 13.52
C LYS A 16 2.36 -13.43 14.16
N TYR A 17 1.55 -12.41 13.93
CA TYR A 17 0.18 -12.36 14.42
C TYR A 17 -0.64 -13.54 13.88
N ALA A 18 -0.57 -13.82 12.57
CA ALA A 18 -1.25 -14.93 11.94
C ALA A 18 -0.84 -16.29 12.53
N LYS A 19 0.44 -16.43 12.90
CA LYS A 19 0.97 -17.63 13.61
C LYS A 19 0.63 -17.68 15.10
N GLY A 20 -0.19 -16.74 15.61
CA GLY A 20 -0.58 -16.70 17.00
C GLY A 20 0.50 -16.14 17.95
N GLU A 21 1.54 -15.49 17.42
CA GLU A 21 2.49 -14.76 18.26
C GLU A 21 1.90 -13.42 18.72
N GLY A 22 2.26 -12.97 19.93
CA GLY A 22 1.88 -11.65 20.42
C GLY A 22 2.62 -10.54 19.65
N ILE A 23 1.90 -9.50 19.27
CA ILE A 23 2.45 -8.27 18.69
C ILE A 23 2.05 -7.05 19.50
N SER A 24 2.95 -6.09 19.63
CA SER A 24 2.65 -4.84 20.32
C SER A 24 1.89 -3.88 19.39
N HIS A 25 0.74 -3.40 19.84
CA HIS A 25 0.02 -2.33 19.20
C HIS A 25 0.69 -0.97 19.48
N PRO A 26 0.69 -0.01 18.54
CA PRO A 26 1.28 1.33 18.77
C PRO A 26 0.72 2.06 19.99
N LEU A 27 -0.51 1.77 20.42
CA LEU A 27 -1.13 2.32 21.62
C LEU A 27 -0.73 1.61 22.93
N GLY A 28 0.26 0.69 22.89
CA GLY A 28 0.90 0.13 24.08
C GLY A 28 0.25 -1.15 24.63
N TYR A 29 -0.71 -1.75 23.95
CA TYR A 29 -1.26 -3.04 24.35
C TYR A 29 -0.78 -4.17 23.44
N GLU A 30 -0.83 -5.41 23.92
CA GLU A 30 -0.50 -6.59 23.16
C GLU A 30 -1.75 -7.12 22.42
N MET A 31 -1.55 -7.53 21.18
CA MET A 31 -2.55 -8.21 20.36
C MET A 31 -2.06 -9.61 20.05
N LYS A 32 -2.93 -10.59 20.22
CA LYS A 32 -2.64 -12.00 19.95
C LYS A 32 -3.90 -12.72 19.53
N LEU A 33 -3.81 -13.61 18.53
CA LEU A 33 -4.89 -14.55 18.23
C LEU A 33 -4.98 -15.62 19.32
N GLN A 34 -6.18 -16.09 19.61
CA GLN A 34 -6.39 -17.21 20.54
C GLN A 34 -5.86 -18.52 19.94
N GLU A 35 -6.06 -18.70 18.65
CA GLU A 35 -5.56 -19.83 17.87
C GLU A 35 -4.83 -19.31 16.62
N PRO A 36 -3.70 -19.91 16.22
CA PRO A 36 -3.04 -19.60 14.95
C PRO A 36 -3.96 -19.84 13.77
N LEU A 37 -3.74 -19.11 12.68
CA LEU A 37 -4.38 -19.40 11.41
C LEU A 37 -3.64 -20.54 10.71
N ASP A 38 -4.36 -21.32 9.90
CA ASP A 38 -3.75 -22.36 9.04
C ASP A 38 -3.07 -21.74 7.82
N PHE A 39 -3.62 -20.63 7.34
CA PHE A 39 -3.09 -19.88 6.20
C PHE A 39 -3.46 -18.41 6.26
N TYR A 40 -2.70 -17.60 5.54
CA TYR A 40 -2.99 -16.17 5.39
C TYR A 40 -2.32 -15.59 4.14
N SER A 41 -2.72 -14.37 3.79
CA SER A 41 -2.03 -13.51 2.82
C SER A 41 -2.15 -12.06 3.24
N VAL A 42 -1.08 -11.30 3.09
CA VAL A 42 -1.15 -9.83 3.12
C VAL A 42 -1.60 -9.37 1.74
N THR A 43 -2.71 -8.64 1.69
CA THR A 43 -3.30 -8.15 0.44
C THR A 43 -3.46 -6.64 0.47
N ASP A 44 -2.33 -5.95 0.62
CA ASP A 44 -2.28 -4.48 0.56
C ASP A 44 -2.73 -3.99 -0.82
N HIS A 45 -3.34 -2.79 -0.85
CA HIS A 45 -3.67 -2.13 -2.11
C HIS A 45 -2.45 -2.00 -3.01
N GLY A 46 -2.48 -2.66 -4.17
CA GLY A 46 -1.34 -2.70 -5.09
C GLY A 46 -0.93 -1.33 -5.64
N PHE A 47 -1.85 -0.39 -5.78
CA PHE A 47 -1.63 0.82 -6.57
C PHE A 47 -0.71 1.88 -5.94
N TYR A 48 -0.59 1.96 -4.63
CA TYR A 48 0.29 2.91 -3.93
C TYR A 48 1.18 2.24 -2.87
N MET A 49 1.44 0.96 -3.06
CA MET A 49 2.23 0.14 -2.17
C MET A 49 3.62 0.78 -1.92
N GLY A 50 3.96 0.98 -0.65
CA GLY A 50 5.22 1.60 -0.24
C GLY A 50 5.27 3.14 -0.33
N MET A 51 4.36 3.77 -1.09
CA MET A 51 4.45 5.22 -1.35
C MET A 51 4.28 6.07 -0.10
N ILE A 52 3.32 5.74 0.76
CA ILE A 52 3.07 6.53 1.99
C ILE A 52 4.27 6.50 2.92
N GLN A 53 4.95 5.35 3.02
CA GLN A 53 6.18 5.22 3.79
C GLN A 53 7.31 6.06 3.17
N ALA A 54 7.38 6.09 1.83
CA ALA A 54 8.37 6.89 1.12
C ALA A 54 8.13 8.39 1.32
N TYR A 55 6.89 8.85 1.31
CA TYR A 55 6.55 10.24 1.62
C TYR A 55 6.93 10.61 3.05
N ALA A 56 6.74 9.71 4.00
CA ALA A 56 7.02 9.96 5.42
C ALA A 56 8.52 9.90 5.76
N ASP A 57 9.33 9.21 4.96
CA ASP A 57 10.78 9.12 5.18
C ASP A 57 11.51 10.29 4.55
N THR A 58 11.92 11.25 5.37
CA THR A 58 12.60 12.47 4.94
C THR A 58 13.95 12.26 4.25
N SER A 59 14.44 11.01 4.20
CA SER A 59 15.67 10.65 3.48
C SER A 59 15.44 10.36 1.99
N THR A 60 14.20 10.21 1.54
CA THR A 60 13.87 9.92 0.15
C THR A 60 13.73 11.17 -0.69
N ASP A 61 13.92 11.04 -2.00
CA ASP A 61 13.76 12.19 -2.90
C ASP A 61 12.30 12.57 -3.06
N ILE A 62 11.39 11.60 -3.06
CA ILE A 62 9.95 11.87 -3.19
C ILE A 62 9.40 12.60 -1.95
N SER A 63 9.95 12.37 -0.77
CA SER A 63 9.54 13.06 0.47
C SER A 63 9.84 14.56 0.47
N LYS A 64 10.76 15.01 -0.39
CA LYS A 64 11.12 16.43 -0.51
C LYS A 64 10.06 17.24 -1.25
N GLN A 65 9.14 16.59 -1.94
CA GLN A 65 8.03 17.23 -2.64
C GLN A 65 7.02 17.84 -1.65
N ASP A 66 6.38 18.94 -2.04
CA ASP A 66 5.45 19.66 -1.16
C ASP A 66 4.27 18.80 -0.71
N PHE A 67 3.75 17.95 -1.59
CA PHE A 67 2.63 17.04 -1.27
C PHE A 67 2.99 15.97 -0.23
N ALA A 68 4.28 15.64 -0.08
CA ALA A 68 4.75 14.63 0.86
C ALA A 68 4.98 15.19 2.28
N LYS A 69 5.18 16.50 2.41
CA LYS A 69 5.47 17.15 3.70
C LYS A 69 4.44 16.85 4.82
N PRO A 70 3.12 16.80 4.56
CA PRO A 70 2.15 16.45 5.58
C PRO A 70 2.34 15.05 6.18
N PHE A 71 3.03 14.13 5.48
CA PHE A 71 3.30 12.77 5.98
C PHE A 71 4.50 12.70 6.92
N HIS A 72 5.34 13.75 6.95
CA HIS A 72 6.49 13.77 7.84
C HIS A 72 6.02 13.71 9.31
N ASN A 73 6.72 12.91 10.10
CA ASN A 73 6.49 12.78 11.55
C ASN A 73 5.13 12.15 11.98
N LEU A 74 4.28 11.71 11.06
CA LEU A 74 3.01 11.07 11.43
C LEU A 74 3.17 9.85 12.36
N ASN A 75 4.33 9.20 12.33
CA ASN A 75 4.62 8.02 13.14
C ASN A 75 5.47 8.33 14.38
N ARG A 76 5.64 9.60 14.76
CA ARG A 76 6.27 9.94 16.03
C ARG A 76 5.33 9.61 17.18
N PRO A 77 5.87 9.24 18.38
CA PRO A 77 5.04 8.89 19.54
C PRO A 77 4.00 9.95 19.90
N GLU A 78 4.35 11.23 19.80
CA GLU A 78 3.46 12.36 20.07
C GLU A 78 2.28 12.45 19.10
N ASN A 79 2.40 11.85 17.91
CA ASN A 79 1.37 11.82 16.88
C ASN A 79 0.58 10.48 16.84
N LEU A 80 0.87 9.55 17.75
CA LEU A 80 0.18 8.27 17.86
C LEU A 80 -0.91 8.28 18.94
N THR A 81 -1.62 9.38 19.07
CA THR A 81 -2.72 9.53 20.01
C THR A 81 -4.07 9.32 19.35
N ALA A 82 -5.11 9.02 20.13
CA ALA A 82 -6.47 8.91 19.63
C ALA A 82 -6.94 10.23 18.99
N ASP A 83 -6.55 11.36 19.54
CA ASP A 83 -6.94 12.69 19.07
C ASP A 83 -6.32 13.02 17.70
N SER A 84 -5.14 12.49 17.39
CA SER A 84 -4.48 12.69 16.09
C SER A 84 -5.02 11.79 14.97
N THR A 85 -5.90 10.83 15.27
CA THR A 85 -6.39 9.85 14.29
C THR A 85 -7.17 10.52 13.15
N ALA A 86 -8.02 11.49 13.46
CA ALA A 86 -8.81 12.21 12.45
C ALA A 86 -7.92 13.05 11.52
N GLU A 87 -6.91 13.72 12.06
CA GLU A 87 -5.94 14.49 11.27
C GLU A 87 -5.13 13.58 10.34
N ARG A 88 -4.67 12.43 10.83
CA ARG A 88 -3.96 11.42 10.02
C ARG A 88 -4.83 10.89 8.88
N ALA A 89 -6.12 10.60 9.15
CA ALA A 89 -7.06 10.17 8.14
C ALA A 89 -7.30 11.26 7.08
N ASN A 90 -7.39 12.52 7.48
CA ASN A 90 -7.54 13.65 6.56
C ASN A 90 -6.32 13.83 5.67
N ILE A 91 -5.09 13.72 6.21
CA ILE A 91 -3.86 13.79 5.42
C ILE A 91 -3.83 12.66 4.39
N PHE A 92 -4.12 11.44 4.80
CA PHE A 92 -4.18 10.27 3.91
C PHE A 92 -5.23 10.47 2.80
N SER A 93 -6.45 10.87 3.17
CA SER A 93 -7.55 11.09 2.23
C SER A 93 -7.26 12.23 1.25
N SER A 94 -6.56 13.28 1.67
CA SER A 94 -6.21 14.41 0.80
C SER A 94 -5.28 14.00 -0.35
N VAL A 95 -4.32 13.12 -0.08
CA VAL A 95 -3.41 12.61 -1.11
C VAL A 95 -4.13 11.61 -2.02
N LEU A 96 -4.92 10.71 -1.47
CA LEU A 96 -5.72 9.79 -2.27
C LEU A 96 -6.66 10.53 -3.22
N ALA A 97 -7.36 11.55 -2.76
CA ALA A 97 -8.25 12.36 -3.60
C ALA A 97 -7.51 13.08 -4.74
N GLN A 98 -6.25 13.49 -4.51
CA GLN A 98 -5.43 14.15 -5.54
C GLN A 98 -4.80 13.16 -6.52
N THR A 99 -4.60 11.92 -6.12
CA THR A 99 -3.91 10.88 -6.90
C THR A 99 -4.85 9.88 -7.55
N ILE A 100 -6.13 9.85 -7.17
CA ILE A 100 -7.16 9.08 -7.85
C ILE A 100 -7.55 9.82 -9.13
N ILE A 101 -6.72 9.68 -10.14
CA ILE A 101 -7.12 10.02 -11.50
C ILE A 101 -7.81 8.79 -12.04
N ASN A 102 -9.09 8.92 -12.34
CA ASN A 102 -9.80 7.96 -13.18
C ASN A 102 -9.38 8.26 -14.63
N PRO A 103 -8.41 7.56 -15.23
CA PRO A 103 -7.97 7.84 -16.59
C PRO A 103 -9.07 7.35 -17.54
N GLN A 104 -9.98 8.24 -17.89
CA GLN A 104 -10.83 8.04 -19.06
C GLN A 104 -9.93 7.94 -20.30
N PRO A 105 -10.37 7.29 -21.40
CA PRO A 105 -9.60 7.23 -22.64
C PRO A 105 -9.04 8.63 -23.01
N TRP A 106 -7.83 8.69 -23.54
CA TRP A 106 -7.10 9.96 -23.80
C TRP A 106 -7.89 10.97 -24.68
N TRP A 107 -8.84 10.48 -25.50
CA TRP A 107 -9.74 11.32 -26.29
C TRP A 107 -10.93 11.90 -25.53
N HIS A 108 -11.14 11.49 -24.29
CA HIS A 108 -12.23 12.01 -23.49
C HIS A 108 -11.88 13.43 -23.00
N ILE A 109 -12.80 14.38 -23.19
CA ILE A 109 -12.56 15.81 -22.86
C ILE A 109 -12.12 16.02 -21.41
N ASN A 110 -12.62 15.20 -20.48
CA ASN A 110 -12.24 15.26 -19.07
C ASN A 110 -10.80 14.78 -18.84
N THR A 111 -10.31 13.79 -19.61
CA THR A 111 -8.93 13.33 -19.57
C THR A 111 -8.00 14.39 -20.16
N MET A 112 -8.38 15.00 -21.26
CA MET A 112 -7.63 16.13 -21.81
C MET A 112 -7.57 17.32 -20.84
N LYS A 113 -8.71 17.67 -20.23
CA LYS A 113 -8.73 18.70 -19.17
C LYS A 113 -7.86 18.31 -17.98
N ALA A 114 -7.92 17.07 -17.52
CA ALA A 114 -7.11 16.58 -16.43
C ALA A 114 -5.62 16.55 -16.80
N TYR A 115 -5.26 16.20 -18.03
CA TYR A 115 -3.86 16.21 -18.50
C TYR A 115 -3.22 17.60 -18.48
N PHE A 116 -4.02 18.64 -18.70
CA PHE A 116 -3.59 20.03 -18.59
C PHE A 116 -3.78 20.60 -17.19
N THR A 117 -4.30 19.82 -16.23
CA THR A 117 -4.46 20.26 -14.85
C THR A 117 -3.27 19.82 -13.99
N LYS A 118 -2.96 20.63 -12.99
CA LYS A 118 -1.91 20.38 -12.00
C LYS A 118 -2.00 18.99 -11.34
N ASN A 119 -3.18 18.36 -11.38
CA ASN A 119 -3.47 17.09 -10.70
C ASN A 119 -2.81 15.88 -11.37
N ILE A 120 -2.68 15.81 -12.70
CA ILE A 120 -1.96 14.71 -13.37
C ILE A 120 -0.46 14.82 -13.15
N GLN A 121 0.08 16.03 -13.23
CA GLN A 121 1.49 16.24 -12.93
C GLN A 121 1.81 15.82 -11.50
N LEU A 122 0.90 16.12 -10.55
CA LEU A 122 1.04 15.70 -9.17
C LEU A 122 0.96 14.17 -9.03
N ALA A 123 0.01 13.52 -9.71
CA ALA A 123 -0.14 12.07 -9.65
C ALA A 123 1.10 11.34 -10.23
N LEU A 124 1.62 11.80 -11.35
CA LEU A 124 2.84 11.25 -11.95
C LEU A 124 4.06 11.51 -11.06
N ALA A 125 4.17 12.70 -10.46
CA ALA A 125 5.25 13.04 -9.55
C ALA A 125 5.15 12.32 -8.19
N SER A 126 3.96 11.85 -7.81
CA SER A 126 3.71 11.15 -6.55
C SER A 126 3.97 9.65 -6.60
N PHE A 127 4.28 9.08 -7.76
CA PHE A 127 4.53 7.66 -7.92
C PHE A 127 5.99 7.38 -8.29
N ASP A 128 6.61 6.48 -7.53
CA ASP A 128 7.98 6.00 -7.75
C ASP A 128 7.95 4.49 -7.94
N TYR A 129 8.31 4.05 -9.15
CA TYR A 129 8.31 2.62 -9.54
C TYR A 129 9.30 1.79 -8.74
N ASP A 130 10.44 2.33 -8.35
CA ASP A 130 11.47 1.61 -7.59
C ASP A 130 11.00 1.39 -6.15
N VAL A 131 10.37 2.39 -5.55
CA VAL A 131 9.73 2.26 -4.24
C VAL A 131 8.63 1.21 -4.28
N HIS A 132 7.74 1.29 -5.26
CA HIS A 132 6.63 0.35 -5.43
C HIS A 132 7.12 -1.09 -5.61
N LYS A 133 8.09 -1.29 -6.52
CA LYS A 133 8.71 -2.58 -6.76
C LYS A 133 9.35 -3.16 -5.49
N SER A 134 10.08 -2.32 -4.77
CA SER A 134 10.75 -2.75 -3.56
C SER A 134 9.78 -3.14 -2.44
N ALA A 135 8.69 -2.40 -2.28
CA ALA A 135 7.65 -2.75 -1.32
C ALA A 135 7.00 -4.11 -1.66
N TRP A 136 6.79 -4.36 -2.96
CA TRP A 136 6.32 -5.65 -3.44
C TRP A 136 7.30 -6.79 -3.16
N GLU A 137 8.58 -6.57 -3.44
CA GLU A 137 9.64 -7.56 -3.13
C GLU A 137 9.69 -7.91 -1.65
N ASP A 138 9.39 -6.96 -0.75
CA ASP A 138 9.30 -7.21 0.68
C ASP A 138 8.10 -8.08 1.05
N ILE A 139 6.95 -7.91 0.41
CA ILE A 139 5.77 -8.79 0.58
C ILE A 139 6.08 -10.19 0.11
N VAL A 140 6.62 -10.33 -1.11
CA VAL A 140 6.99 -11.63 -1.69
C VAL A 140 7.99 -12.38 -0.80
N ARG A 141 9.02 -11.67 -0.36
CA ARG A 141 10.04 -12.23 0.52
C ARG A 141 9.47 -12.64 1.87
N SER A 142 8.65 -11.78 2.50
CA SER A 142 8.04 -12.09 3.78
C SER A 142 7.11 -13.29 3.71
N ALA A 143 6.28 -13.40 2.67
CA ALA A 143 5.43 -14.55 2.48
C ALA A 143 6.26 -15.84 2.35
N ASN A 144 7.32 -15.83 1.53
CA ASN A 144 8.20 -16.99 1.36
C ASN A 144 8.98 -17.37 2.64
N GLU A 145 9.44 -16.38 3.42
CA GLU A 145 10.16 -16.62 4.68
C GLU A 145 9.25 -17.21 5.77
N HIS A 146 7.96 -16.91 5.74
CA HIS A 146 7.02 -17.37 6.76
C HIS A 146 6.19 -18.58 6.34
N ASN A 147 6.22 -18.95 5.06
CA ASN A 147 5.58 -20.16 4.59
C ASN A 147 6.25 -21.41 5.17
N ASP A 148 5.50 -22.23 5.88
CA ASP A 148 5.94 -23.46 6.52
C ASP A 148 5.01 -24.62 6.11
N PRO A 149 5.27 -25.26 4.96
CA PRO A 149 4.41 -26.27 4.39
C PRO A 149 4.09 -27.41 5.36
N GLY A 150 2.80 -27.67 5.56
CA GLY A 150 2.30 -28.67 6.49
C GLY A 150 1.90 -28.12 7.88
N ASN A 151 2.37 -26.92 8.23
CA ASN A 151 2.02 -26.26 9.49
C ASN A 151 1.31 -24.93 9.27
N PHE A 152 1.78 -24.12 8.31
CA PHE A 152 1.23 -22.80 8.06
C PHE A 152 1.49 -22.38 6.60
N THR A 153 0.47 -21.91 5.91
CA THR A 153 0.61 -21.47 4.52
C THR A 153 0.54 -19.94 4.43
N ALA A 154 1.64 -19.33 3.95
CA ALA A 154 1.67 -17.91 3.62
C ALA A 154 1.61 -17.71 2.09
N PHE A 155 0.51 -17.17 1.58
CA PHE A 155 0.37 -16.84 0.17
C PHE A 155 0.97 -15.48 -0.14
N ILE A 156 1.65 -15.37 -1.27
CA ILE A 156 1.95 -14.07 -1.87
C ILE A 156 0.65 -13.49 -2.43
N GLY A 157 0.34 -12.25 -2.11
CA GLY A 157 -0.88 -11.62 -2.60
C GLY A 157 -0.84 -10.10 -2.57
N TYR A 158 -1.80 -9.50 -3.23
CA TYR A 158 -2.07 -8.07 -3.19
C TYR A 158 -3.54 -7.81 -3.53
N GLU A 159 -4.02 -6.61 -3.25
CA GLU A 159 -5.35 -6.20 -3.66
C GLU A 159 -5.29 -5.34 -4.94
N PHE A 160 -5.91 -5.84 -5.99
CA PHE A 160 -6.21 -5.02 -7.17
C PHE A 160 -7.44 -4.17 -6.87
N THR A 161 -7.26 -2.86 -6.93
CA THR A 161 -8.33 -1.89 -6.69
C THR A 161 -8.44 -0.97 -7.89
N THR A 162 -9.63 -0.87 -8.47
CA THR A 162 -9.92 0.03 -9.57
C THR A 162 -11.25 0.76 -9.35
N SER A 163 -11.35 1.95 -9.90
CA SER A 163 -12.59 2.73 -10.02
C SER A 163 -12.91 2.85 -11.49
N THR A 164 -13.72 1.95 -12.01
CA THR A 164 -14.12 1.93 -13.43
C THR A 164 -15.46 2.60 -13.69
N ASP A 165 -16.20 2.87 -12.64
CA ASP A 165 -17.52 3.44 -12.71
C ASP A 165 -17.47 4.98 -12.73
N THR A 166 -18.30 5.59 -13.57
CA THR A 166 -18.51 7.04 -13.62
C THR A 166 -19.09 7.61 -12.33
N GLU A 167 -19.73 6.78 -11.52
CA GLU A 167 -20.31 7.12 -10.22
C GLU A 167 -19.34 6.89 -9.05
N GLY A 168 -18.09 6.53 -9.33
CA GLY A 168 -17.04 6.35 -8.32
C GLY A 168 -17.07 4.99 -7.62
N GLY A 169 -17.71 3.98 -8.20
CA GLY A 169 -17.69 2.61 -7.70
C GLY A 169 -16.26 2.05 -7.67
N ASN A 170 -15.88 1.45 -6.55
CA ASN A 170 -14.61 0.78 -6.40
C ASN A 170 -14.80 -0.73 -6.52
N LEU A 171 -13.96 -1.37 -7.33
CA LEU A 171 -13.83 -2.81 -7.37
C LEU A 171 -12.56 -3.23 -6.64
N HIS A 172 -12.69 -4.10 -5.66
CA HIS A 172 -11.59 -4.68 -4.91
C HIS A 172 -11.49 -6.17 -5.20
N ARG A 173 -10.31 -6.64 -5.58
CA ARG A 173 -10.03 -8.07 -5.84
C ARG A 173 -8.73 -8.47 -5.18
N ASN A 174 -8.77 -9.49 -4.35
CA ASN A 174 -7.55 -10.11 -3.85
C ASN A 174 -6.96 -11.04 -4.91
N VAL A 175 -5.70 -10.80 -5.27
CA VAL A 175 -4.93 -11.63 -6.19
C VAL A 175 -3.94 -12.43 -5.34
N LEU A 176 -4.07 -13.76 -5.37
CA LEU A 176 -3.21 -14.68 -4.63
C LEU A 176 -2.43 -15.54 -5.60
N PHE A 177 -1.13 -15.73 -5.33
CA PHE A 177 -0.26 -16.56 -6.14
C PHE A 177 -0.09 -17.94 -5.51
N ASN A 178 -0.42 -18.97 -6.28
CA ASN A 178 -0.24 -20.37 -5.88
C ASN A 178 1.19 -20.85 -6.15
N SER A 179 2.17 -20.05 -5.78
CA SER A 179 3.59 -20.43 -5.88
C SER A 179 4.46 -19.48 -5.07
N SER A 180 5.75 -19.85 -4.89
CA SER A 180 6.77 -18.95 -4.32
C SER A 180 7.24 -17.86 -5.29
N LYS A 181 6.73 -17.84 -6.52
CA LYS A 181 7.09 -16.87 -7.57
C LYS A 181 5.93 -15.94 -7.83
N ALA A 182 6.25 -14.67 -8.02
CA ALA A 182 5.30 -13.62 -8.38
C ALA A 182 5.92 -12.71 -9.46
N PRO A 183 5.12 -11.88 -10.15
CA PRO A 183 5.63 -10.86 -11.06
C PRO A 183 6.62 -9.92 -10.37
N ILE A 184 7.43 -9.20 -11.16
CA ILE A 184 8.40 -8.21 -10.65
C ILE A 184 7.70 -7.12 -9.82
N ARG A 185 6.46 -6.80 -10.16
CA ARG A 185 5.56 -5.92 -9.42
C ARG A 185 4.10 -6.31 -9.65
N PRO A 186 3.18 -5.96 -8.77
CA PRO A 186 1.77 -6.22 -8.98
C PRO A 186 1.25 -5.40 -10.17
N TRP A 187 0.34 -5.99 -10.93
CA TRP A 187 -0.45 -5.27 -11.92
C TRP A 187 -1.53 -4.47 -11.20
N THR A 188 -1.62 -3.17 -11.49
CA THR A 188 -2.47 -2.25 -10.73
C THR A 188 -3.23 -1.32 -11.66
N ARG A 189 -4.14 -0.51 -11.12
CA ARG A 189 -4.84 0.53 -11.88
C ARG A 189 -3.94 1.62 -12.47
N ILE A 190 -2.67 1.67 -12.07
CA ILE A 190 -1.67 2.53 -12.70
C ILE A 190 -1.27 1.97 -14.06
N ASP A 191 -1.35 0.65 -14.23
CA ASP A 191 -1.03 -0.06 -15.48
C ASP A 191 -2.26 -0.15 -16.38
N SER A 192 -3.41 -0.50 -15.82
CA SER A 192 -4.71 -0.50 -16.49
C SER A 192 -5.85 -0.20 -15.52
N ILE A 193 -6.80 0.59 -15.97
CA ILE A 193 -8.06 0.85 -15.25
C ILE A 193 -9.12 -0.21 -15.54
N ASN A 194 -8.94 -0.97 -16.62
CA ASN A 194 -9.86 -2.02 -16.95
C ASN A 194 -9.58 -3.25 -16.06
N PRO A 195 -10.56 -3.70 -15.25
CA PRO A 195 -10.36 -4.84 -14.36
C PRO A 195 -10.28 -6.18 -15.11
N GLU A 196 -10.49 -6.19 -16.41
CA GLU A 196 -10.47 -7.39 -17.25
C GLU A 196 -9.12 -7.58 -17.97
N ASP A 197 -8.22 -6.57 -17.94
CA ASP A 197 -6.87 -6.68 -18.49
C ASP A 197 -5.98 -7.52 -17.57
#